data_400fe41db7d2d52f0e219a655a9d3b64
#
_entry.id   400fe41db7d2d52f0e219a655a9d3b64
#
_cell.length_a   1.000
_cell.length_b   1.000
_cell.length_c   1.000
_cell.angle_alpha   90.00
_cell.angle_beta   90.00
_cell.angle_gamma   90.00
#
_symmetry.space_group_name_H-M   'P 1'
#
loop_
_entity.id
_entity.type
_entity.pdbx_description
1 polymer ?
#
loop_
_entity_poly.entity_id
_entity_poly.type
_entity_poly.pdbx_seq_one_letter_code
_entity_poly.pdbx_strand_id
1 'polypeptide(L)'
;DSWLPTDAIRGELAESWKMSTDKPLRVDINLRKGVMFPEKPGVMKSRELVADDVVFSYNRLDKSPKKIPTYYDHVEKIEVTGKHSLRFTFKHYFSEWDYRFGWGYYSAIVPKEVSDAGAGNWKNLSGTGPFMLTDVVQGNAVTFSKNDLYWDKEKIAGQSYKLPFVDKIVYRTIKDEASFLTALRTAKLDVLEGVRWSAVEELKKNAPALKWKRWVDTGGTFIAMRVDTKPFDDIRVRRALNMAVNKQEIVKAYYGGNAVLFGYPMHPDYTGYYEPLDKMPVAAQELFVYNPDKAKALLAEAGFPKGFTFKTQVCSCSPDHMDLAPLIAAYLEKVGVKMEIQPMEYGAFLSAMTTKTNAAGYMMRNGHTNPTTSIRKSFVTKQTWNPSQYSDPEFDKRMNEVYQEPDEGKRMLLIKLMTRDIVEKAPYI
;
A
#
# COMPACT_ATOMS: atom_id res chain seq x y z
N ASP A 1 -5.72 3.55 -12.04
CA ASP A 1 -4.87 2.45 -12.48
C ASP A 1 -4.30 1.73 -11.26
N SER A 2 -4.35 0.39 -11.30
CA SER A 2 -3.93 -0.47 -10.18
C SER A 2 -2.44 -0.82 -10.23
N TRP A 3 -1.76 -0.53 -11.32
CA TRP A 3 -0.33 -0.73 -11.51
C TRP A 3 0.30 0.41 -12.32
N LEU A 4 1.55 0.76 -11.97
CA LEU A 4 2.35 1.74 -12.70
C LEU A 4 3.54 1.02 -13.35
N PRO A 5 3.46 0.64 -14.63
CA PRO A 5 4.58 0.07 -15.36
C PRO A 5 5.71 1.09 -15.54
N THR A 6 6.95 0.63 -15.62
CA THR A 6 8.14 1.51 -15.67
C THR A 6 8.15 2.44 -16.87
N ASP A 7 7.60 2.02 -18.00
CA ASP A 7 7.47 2.83 -19.22
C ASP A 7 6.43 3.96 -19.12
N ALA A 8 5.53 3.91 -18.13
CA ALA A 8 4.57 4.96 -17.83
C ALA A 8 5.12 6.04 -16.86
N ILE A 9 6.33 5.85 -16.32
CA ILE A 9 6.94 6.82 -15.41
C ILE A 9 7.39 8.05 -16.20
N ARG A 10 6.93 9.23 -15.76
CA ARG A 10 7.36 10.52 -16.29
C ARG A 10 8.10 11.34 -15.24
N GLY A 11 8.93 12.27 -15.69
CA GLY A 11 9.63 13.19 -14.79
C GLY A 11 8.68 14.18 -14.12
N GLU A 12 8.84 14.34 -12.84
CA GLU A 12 8.18 15.34 -11.98
C GLU A 12 9.21 16.44 -11.67
N LEU A 13 9.81 16.41 -10.47
CA LEU A 13 10.94 17.30 -10.13
C LEU A 13 12.20 16.97 -10.95
N ALA A 14 12.43 15.68 -11.25
CA ALA A 14 13.44 15.27 -12.20
C ALA A 14 12.93 15.50 -13.63
N GLU A 15 13.61 16.34 -14.40
CA GLU A 15 13.33 16.56 -15.82
C GLU A 15 13.84 15.40 -16.67
N SER A 16 14.98 14.81 -16.29
CA SER A 16 15.58 13.65 -16.95
C SER A 16 16.48 12.87 -15.99
N TRP A 17 16.69 11.59 -16.34
CA TRP A 17 17.64 10.75 -15.63
C TRP A 17 18.30 9.75 -16.59
N LYS A 18 19.48 9.30 -16.23
CA LYS A 18 20.23 8.30 -17.01
C LYS A 18 20.97 7.35 -16.10
N MET A 19 20.70 6.04 -16.26
CA MET A 19 21.49 5.00 -15.60
C MET A 19 22.74 4.71 -16.42
N SER A 20 23.90 4.58 -15.75
CA SER A 20 25.14 4.14 -16.41
C SER A 20 25.07 2.66 -16.76
N THR A 21 25.81 2.26 -17.80
CA THR A 21 26.00 0.85 -18.19
C THR A 21 27.27 0.25 -17.61
N ASP A 22 28.18 1.09 -17.14
CA ASP A 22 29.49 0.75 -16.57
C ASP A 22 29.47 0.82 -15.04
N LYS A 23 30.46 0.18 -14.42
CA LYS A 23 30.63 0.21 -12.95
C LYS A 23 31.50 1.40 -12.51
N PRO A 24 31.22 2.00 -11.33
CA PRO A 24 30.07 1.71 -10.47
C PRO A 24 28.75 2.14 -11.13
N LEU A 25 27.68 1.41 -10.86
CA LEU A 25 26.33 1.76 -11.34
C LEU A 25 25.92 3.10 -10.79
N ARG A 26 25.47 3.99 -11.65
CA ARG A 26 25.10 5.37 -11.31
C ARG A 26 23.79 5.74 -11.98
N VAL A 27 23.02 6.58 -11.31
CA VAL A 27 21.91 7.30 -11.94
C VAL A 27 22.18 8.78 -11.81
N ASP A 28 22.40 9.44 -12.94
CA ASP A 28 22.51 10.90 -13.03
C ASP A 28 21.12 11.48 -13.23
N ILE A 29 20.74 12.43 -12.40
CA ILE A 29 19.43 13.08 -12.40
C ILE A 29 19.59 14.57 -12.64
N ASN A 30 18.86 15.11 -13.60
CA ASN A 30 18.71 16.53 -13.82
C ASN A 30 17.36 16.99 -13.30
N LEU A 31 17.38 18.00 -12.43
CA LEU A 31 16.19 18.60 -11.87
C LEU A 31 15.62 19.67 -12.79
N ARG A 32 14.33 19.81 -12.77
CA ARG A 32 13.60 20.91 -13.40
C ARG A 32 14.00 22.23 -12.78
N LYS A 33 14.37 23.21 -13.62
CA LYS A 33 14.71 24.58 -13.20
C LYS A 33 13.44 25.39 -12.93
N GLY A 34 13.53 26.40 -12.07
CA GLY A 34 12.43 27.32 -11.77
C GLY A 34 11.31 26.71 -10.91
N VAL A 35 11.53 25.54 -10.32
CA VAL A 35 10.62 24.97 -9.33
C VAL A 35 10.79 25.68 -8.00
N MET A 36 9.73 26.30 -7.48
CA MET A 36 9.81 27.19 -6.32
C MET A 36 9.17 26.55 -5.08
N PHE A 37 9.86 26.66 -3.96
CA PHE A 37 9.19 26.55 -2.66
C PHE A 37 8.49 27.89 -2.37
N PRO A 38 7.20 27.86 -1.99
CA PRO A 38 6.50 29.07 -1.56
C PRO A 38 7.05 29.57 -0.22
N GLU A 39 6.91 30.89 0.03
CA GLU A 39 7.23 31.46 1.32
C GLU A 39 6.42 30.81 2.43
N LYS A 40 7.05 30.53 3.56
CA LYS A 40 6.40 30.10 4.80
C LYS A 40 6.80 31.08 5.91
N PRO A 41 5.87 31.95 6.34
CA PRO A 41 6.18 32.97 7.34
C PRO A 41 6.81 32.38 8.61
N GLY A 42 7.89 32.96 9.08
CA GLY A 42 8.64 32.50 10.26
C GLY A 42 9.50 31.25 10.04
N VAL A 43 9.48 30.64 8.86
CA VAL A 43 10.25 29.44 8.53
C VAL A 43 11.21 29.69 7.38
N MET A 44 10.72 30.13 6.22
CA MET A 44 11.56 30.35 5.06
C MET A 44 10.97 31.38 4.10
N LYS A 45 11.84 32.10 3.38
CA LYS A 45 11.47 32.88 2.21
C LYS A 45 11.25 31.97 1.01
N SER A 46 10.47 32.46 0.02
CA SER A 46 10.34 31.74 -1.25
C SER A 46 11.71 31.63 -1.92
N ARG A 47 12.04 30.42 -2.38
CA ARG A 47 13.28 30.15 -3.12
C ARG A 47 13.15 28.95 -4.06
N GLU A 48 14.06 28.88 -5.01
CA GLU A 48 14.16 27.77 -5.95
C GLU A 48 14.59 26.47 -5.25
N LEU A 49 14.01 25.35 -5.68
CA LEU A 49 14.46 23.99 -5.34
C LEU A 49 15.79 23.72 -6.08
N VAL A 50 16.77 23.21 -5.36
CA VAL A 50 18.09 22.84 -5.89
C VAL A 50 18.47 21.42 -5.49
N ALA A 51 19.53 20.89 -6.09
CA ALA A 51 19.98 19.50 -5.84
C ALA A 51 20.32 19.23 -4.37
N ASP A 52 20.80 20.24 -3.64
CA ASP A 52 21.08 20.13 -2.21
C ASP A 52 19.83 19.78 -1.40
N ASP A 53 18.63 20.28 -1.75
CA ASP A 53 17.37 19.95 -1.07
C ASP A 53 17.03 18.47 -1.23
N VAL A 54 17.27 17.92 -2.42
CA VAL A 54 17.02 16.49 -2.71
C VAL A 54 17.98 15.60 -1.93
N VAL A 55 19.28 15.91 -2.00
CA VAL A 55 20.31 15.14 -1.27
C VAL A 55 20.10 15.24 0.24
N PHE A 56 19.76 16.43 0.74
CA PHE A 56 19.40 16.63 2.15
C PHE A 56 18.23 15.75 2.56
N SER A 57 17.16 15.72 1.76
CA SER A 57 15.94 14.97 2.07
C SER A 57 16.20 13.47 2.16
N TYR A 58 16.94 12.89 1.22
CA TYR A 58 17.30 11.47 1.24
C TYR A 58 18.25 11.12 2.40
N ASN A 59 19.26 11.96 2.67
CA ASN A 59 20.15 11.76 3.81
C ASN A 59 19.41 11.86 5.16
N ARG A 60 18.42 12.75 5.25
CA ARG A 60 17.55 12.85 6.42
C ARG A 60 16.70 11.60 6.60
N LEU A 61 16.12 11.08 5.51
CA LEU A 61 15.33 9.86 5.55
C LEU A 61 16.20 8.65 5.95
N ASP A 62 17.41 8.53 5.42
CA ASP A 62 18.32 7.42 5.77
C ASP A 62 18.65 7.38 7.27
N LYS A 63 18.71 8.53 7.91
CA LYS A 63 18.92 8.65 9.37
C LYS A 63 17.65 8.48 10.19
N SER A 64 16.48 8.38 9.56
CA SER A 64 15.21 8.26 10.28
C SER A 64 15.04 6.87 10.89
N PRO A 65 14.62 6.77 12.18
CA PRO A 65 14.27 5.48 12.79
C PRO A 65 13.02 4.84 12.15
N LYS A 66 12.26 5.59 11.36
CA LYS A 66 11.06 5.14 10.65
C LYS A 66 11.31 4.76 9.18
N LYS A 67 12.57 4.78 8.73
CA LYS A 67 12.87 4.31 7.36
C LYS A 67 12.48 2.84 7.20
N ILE A 68 12.08 2.46 5.99
CA ILE A 68 11.82 1.07 5.67
C ILE A 68 13.13 0.28 5.84
N PRO A 69 13.13 -0.88 6.51
CA PRO A 69 14.29 -1.76 6.56
C PRO A 69 14.84 -2.03 5.15
N THR A 70 16.14 -2.10 5.00
CA THR A 70 16.85 -2.34 3.72
C THR A 70 16.66 -1.25 2.64
N TYR A 71 16.03 -0.11 2.96
CA TYR A 71 15.69 0.91 1.96
C TYR A 71 16.91 1.48 1.24
N TYR A 72 18.04 1.66 1.95
CA TYR A 72 19.28 2.25 1.43
C TYR A 72 20.43 1.25 1.26
N ASP A 73 20.22 -0.04 1.53
CA ASP A 73 21.31 -1.04 1.56
C ASP A 73 22.06 -1.14 0.23
N HIS A 74 21.38 -0.88 -0.88
CA HIS A 74 21.93 -0.88 -2.24
C HIS A 74 22.58 0.46 -2.65
N VAL A 75 22.33 1.53 -1.89
CA VAL A 75 22.91 2.86 -2.16
C VAL A 75 24.29 2.94 -1.54
N GLU A 76 25.26 3.37 -2.32
CA GLU A 76 26.60 3.69 -1.85
C GLU A 76 26.70 5.17 -1.47
N LYS A 77 26.21 6.06 -2.39
CA LYS A 77 26.33 7.51 -2.24
C LYS A 77 25.22 8.23 -2.98
N ILE A 78 24.80 9.37 -2.41
CA ILE A 78 23.95 10.37 -3.09
C ILE A 78 24.70 11.71 -2.99
N GLU A 79 24.98 12.33 -4.12
CA GLU A 79 25.79 13.54 -4.16
C GLU A 79 25.28 14.59 -5.15
N VAL A 80 25.50 15.87 -4.81
CA VAL A 80 25.27 17.00 -5.69
C VAL A 80 26.35 17.04 -6.76
N THR A 81 25.98 17.11 -8.04
CA THR A 81 26.90 17.26 -9.17
C THR A 81 26.82 18.64 -9.83
N GLY A 82 25.81 19.43 -9.47
CA GLY A 82 25.59 20.81 -9.90
C GLY A 82 24.34 21.39 -9.26
N LYS A 83 24.07 22.68 -9.46
CA LYS A 83 22.91 23.36 -8.84
C LYS A 83 21.59 22.61 -9.05
N HIS A 84 21.38 22.02 -10.24
CA HIS A 84 20.17 21.29 -10.61
C HIS A 84 20.49 19.86 -11.06
N SER A 85 21.60 19.28 -10.58
CA SER A 85 21.95 17.91 -10.92
C SER A 85 22.52 17.18 -9.72
N LEU A 86 22.19 15.89 -9.62
CA LEU A 86 22.64 15.00 -8.56
C LEU A 86 22.90 13.59 -9.12
N ARG A 87 23.61 12.79 -8.36
CA ARG A 87 23.99 11.43 -8.72
C ARG A 87 23.71 10.48 -7.57
N PHE A 88 23.06 9.36 -7.90
CA PHE A 88 23.05 8.17 -7.07
C PHE A 88 24.13 7.22 -7.55
N THR A 89 24.96 6.72 -6.64
CA THR A 89 25.88 5.62 -6.89
C THR A 89 25.37 4.38 -6.14
N PHE A 90 25.28 3.26 -6.83
CA PHE A 90 24.76 2.00 -6.29
C PHE A 90 25.87 0.98 -6.12
N LYS A 91 25.84 0.22 -5.03
CA LYS A 91 26.74 -0.91 -4.77
C LYS A 91 26.49 -2.06 -5.76
N HIS A 92 25.24 -2.24 -6.16
CA HIS A 92 24.78 -3.22 -7.15
C HIS A 92 23.47 -2.72 -7.78
N TYR A 93 23.05 -3.36 -8.88
CA TYR A 93 21.76 -3.06 -9.50
C TYR A 93 20.62 -3.27 -8.49
N PHE A 94 19.62 -2.40 -8.56
CA PHE A 94 18.42 -2.46 -7.73
C PHE A 94 17.18 -2.13 -8.57
N SER A 95 16.38 -3.15 -8.82
CA SER A 95 15.27 -3.09 -9.78
C SER A 95 14.12 -2.13 -9.40
N GLU A 96 14.01 -1.73 -8.13
CA GLU A 96 13.00 -0.77 -7.65
C GLU A 96 13.55 0.64 -7.44
N TRP A 97 14.73 0.99 -7.96
CA TRP A 97 15.38 2.26 -7.66
C TRP A 97 14.52 3.48 -8.04
N ASP A 98 13.91 3.45 -9.23
CA ASP A 98 13.04 4.50 -9.75
C ASP A 98 11.76 4.65 -8.91
N TYR A 99 11.15 3.54 -8.57
CA TYR A 99 9.98 3.51 -7.71
C TYR A 99 10.30 4.00 -6.30
N ARG A 100 11.40 3.57 -5.68
CA ARG A 100 11.76 3.97 -4.32
C ARG A 100 12.15 5.41 -4.18
N PHE A 101 12.91 5.93 -5.14
CA PHE A 101 13.41 7.30 -5.09
C PHE A 101 12.56 8.29 -5.89
N GLY A 102 11.62 7.83 -6.70
CA GLY A 102 10.75 8.67 -7.51
C GLY A 102 9.28 8.70 -7.08
N TRP A 103 8.85 7.80 -6.19
CA TRP A 103 7.43 7.63 -5.90
C TRP A 103 7.10 7.63 -4.40
N GLY A 104 5.92 8.19 -4.09
CA GLY A 104 5.29 8.10 -2.78
C GLY A 104 5.90 9.04 -1.73
N TYR A 105 5.42 8.90 -0.50
CA TYR A 105 5.78 9.81 0.60
C TYR A 105 7.22 9.65 1.12
N TYR A 106 7.90 8.53 0.79
CA TYR A 106 9.33 8.37 1.10
C TYR A 106 10.24 9.16 0.16
N SER A 107 9.74 9.62 -0.99
CA SER A 107 10.47 10.49 -1.92
C SER A 107 10.14 11.98 -1.74
N ALA A 108 9.43 12.36 -0.68
CA ALA A 108 9.09 13.75 -0.41
C ALA A 108 10.33 14.61 -0.16
N ILE A 109 10.48 15.66 -0.95
CA ILE A 109 11.58 16.61 -0.81
C ILE A 109 11.18 17.71 0.16
N VAL A 110 11.96 17.85 1.23
CA VAL A 110 11.72 18.78 2.33
C VAL A 110 12.87 19.78 2.40
N PRO A 111 12.64 21.09 2.31
CA PRO A 111 13.68 22.08 2.48
C PRO A 111 14.26 22.03 3.91
N LYS A 112 15.56 22.28 4.01
CA LYS A 112 16.27 22.22 5.30
C LYS A 112 15.63 23.13 6.35
N GLU A 113 15.18 24.30 5.96
CA GLU A 113 14.53 25.29 6.82
C GLU A 113 13.26 24.72 7.49
N VAL A 114 12.45 23.97 6.76
CA VAL A 114 11.27 23.29 7.30
C VAL A 114 11.67 22.20 8.30
N SER A 115 12.74 21.47 7.99
CA SER A 115 13.27 20.44 8.90
C SER A 115 13.78 21.06 10.21
N ASP A 116 14.51 22.15 10.12
CA ASP A 116 15.09 22.86 11.27
C ASP A 116 14.01 23.53 12.14
N ALA A 117 12.95 24.04 11.52
CA ALA A 117 11.79 24.61 12.23
C ALA A 117 10.88 23.53 12.87
N GLY A 118 11.13 22.25 12.59
CA GLY A 118 10.33 21.14 13.07
C GLY A 118 9.24 20.73 12.10
N ALA A 119 9.56 19.83 11.16
CA ALA A 119 8.65 19.32 10.13
C ALA A 119 7.44 18.51 10.68
N GLY A 120 7.45 18.15 11.96
CA GLY A 120 6.29 17.53 12.64
C GLY A 120 5.14 18.51 12.91
N ASN A 121 5.40 19.80 12.90
CA ASN A 121 4.37 20.81 13.01
C ASN A 121 3.87 21.17 11.59
N TRP A 122 2.62 20.86 11.30
CA TRP A 122 2.03 21.12 9.99
C TRP A 122 2.09 22.60 9.57
N LYS A 123 2.12 23.54 10.54
CA LYS A 123 2.24 24.98 10.28
C LYS A 123 3.57 25.38 9.67
N ASN A 124 4.61 24.54 9.80
CA ASN A 124 5.93 24.78 9.25
C ASN A 124 6.12 24.21 7.84
N LEU A 125 5.17 23.36 7.37
CA LEU A 125 5.34 22.64 6.11
C LEU A 125 5.31 23.58 4.90
N SER A 126 6.27 23.42 4.02
CA SER A 126 6.33 23.99 2.68
C SER A 126 6.84 22.95 1.71
N GLY A 127 6.26 22.89 0.52
CA GLY A 127 6.61 21.95 -0.54
C GLY A 127 6.37 22.55 -1.92
N THR A 128 6.85 21.88 -2.95
CA THR A 128 6.77 22.32 -4.35
C THR A 128 5.54 21.79 -5.10
N GLY A 129 4.65 21.08 -4.40
CA GLY A 129 3.46 20.48 -4.98
C GLY A 129 2.38 21.50 -5.38
N PRO A 130 1.31 21.04 -6.06
CA PRO A 130 0.23 21.90 -6.55
C PRO A 130 -0.60 22.56 -5.46
N PHE A 131 -0.57 22.02 -4.23
CA PHE A 131 -1.31 22.55 -3.10
C PHE A 131 -0.44 22.69 -1.85
N MET A 132 -0.76 23.69 -1.05
CA MET A 132 -0.15 23.96 0.26
C MET A 132 -1.12 23.61 1.37
N LEU A 133 -0.65 22.94 2.41
CA LEU A 133 -1.44 22.70 3.63
C LEU A 133 -1.65 24.01 4.37
N THR A 134 -2.89 24.46 4.49
CA THR A 134 -3.24 25.77 5.05
C THR A 134 -4.03 25.72 6.35
N ASP A 135 -4.72 24.60 6.61
CA ASP A 135 -5.46 24.43 7.86
C ASP A 135 -5.61 22.95 8.24
N VAL A 136 -5.60 22.67 9.55
CA VAL A 136 -5.86 21.36 10.14
C VAL A 136 -6.74 21.54 11.37
N VAL A 137 -8.01 21.12 11.25
CA VAL A 137 -8.94 21.01 12.36
C VAL A 137 -9.07 19.55 12.73
N GLN A 138 -8.40 19.16 13.81
CA GLN A 138 -8.33 17.76 14.23
C GLN A 138 -9.72 17.12 14.39
N GLY A 139 -9.92 15.97 13.77
CA GLY A 139 -11.18 15.23 13.79
C GLY A 139 -12.30 15.83 12.92
N ASN A 140 -12.04 16.91 12.19
CA ASN A 140 -13.01 17.59 11.32
C ASN A 140 -12.55 17.69 9.87
N ALA A 141 -11.45 18.43 9.61
CA ALA A 141 -11.01 18.65 8.24
C ALA A 141 -9.52 19.00 8.13
N VAL A 142 -8.96 18.68 6.95
CA VAL A 142 -7.64 19.16 6.52
C VAL A 142 -7.84 19.94 5.23
N THR A 143 -7.35 21.18 5.19
CA THR A 143 -7.52 22.10 4.07
C THR A 143 -6.21 22.36 3.36
N PHE A 144 -6.24 22.23 2.06
CA PHE A 144 -5.16 22.61 1.17
C PHE A 144 -5.61 23.73 0.25
N SER A 145 -4.78 24.74 0.05
CA SER A 145 -5.00 25.83 -0.89
C SER A 145 -4.01 25.74 -2.05
N LYS A 146 -4.43 26.20 -3.21
CA LYS A 146 -3.62 26.26 -4.43
C LYS A 146 -2.26 26.89 -4.18
N ASN A 147 -1.23 26.31 -4.77
CA ASN A 147 0.11 26.85 -4.86
C ASN A 147 0.27 27.64 -6.17
N ASP A 148 0.22 28.95 -6.12
CA ASP A 148 0.36 29.79 -7.32
C ASP A 148 1.75 29.72 -7.97
N LEU A 149 2.75 29.17 -7.25
CA LEU A 149 4.09 28.93 -7.77
C LEU A 149 4.27 27.55 -8.39
N TYR A 150 3.21 26.73 -8.42
CA TYR A 150 3.31 25.40 -9.02
C TYR A 150 3.70 25.50 -10.50
N TRP A 151 4.67 24.71 -10.91
CA TRP A 151 5.35 24.84 -12.20
C TRP A 151 4.62 24.17 -13.36
N ASP A 152 3.83 23.12 -13.10
CA ASP A 152 3.28 22.25 -14.12
C ASP A 152 2.05 22.83 -14.84
N LYS A 153 1.85 22.37 -16.07
CA LYS A 153 0.77 22.78 -16.96
C LYS A 153 0.16 21.56 -17.64
N GLU A 154 -1.13 21.58 -17.88
CA GLU A 154 -1.85 20.56 -18.66
C GLU A 154 -2.18 21.09 -20.04
N LYS A 155 -1.99 20.23 -21.06
CA LYS A 155 -2.41 20.54 -22.45
C LYS A 155 -3.78 19.94 -22.71
N ILE A 156 -4.77 20.80 -22.95
CA ILE A 156 -6.15 20.41 -23.28
C ILE A 156 -6.49 20.99 -24.65
N ALA A 157 -6.85 20.14 -25.60
CA ALA A 157 -7.17 20.55 -26.97
C ALA A 157 -6.09 21.45 -27.63
N GLY A 158 -4.81 21.20 -27.34
CA GLY A 158 -3.68 21.94 -27.87
C GLY A 158 -3.31 23.22 -27.11
N GLN A 159 -4.15 23.68 -26.20
CA GLN A 159 -3.90 24.86 -25.36
C GLN A 159 -3.29 24.43 -24.00
N SER A 160 -2.32 25.21 -23.50
CA SER A 160 -1.64 24.96 -22.23
C SER A 160 -2.31 25.73 -21.10
N TYR A 161 -2.70 25.00 -20.03
CA TYR A 161 -3.35 25.56 -18.84
C TYR A 161 -2.47 25.34 -17.61
N LYS A 162 -2.38 26.37 -16.74
CA LYS A 162 -1.63 26.27 -15.48
C LYS A 162 -2.39 25.38 -14.50
N LEU A 163 -1.68 24.47 -13.85
CA LEU A 163 -2.20 23.65 -12.75
C LEU A 163 -1.98 24.33 -11.39
N PRO A 164 -2.76 23.96 -10.37
CA PRO A 164 -3.99 23.16 -10.42
C PRO A 164 -5.21 23.98 -10.86
N PHE A 165 -6.28 23.32 -11.30
CA PHE A 165 -7.51 23.99 -11.75
C PHE A 165 -8.40 24.44 -10.60
N VAL A 166 -8.38 23.73 -9.48
CA VAL A 166 -9.17 24.07 -8.29
C VAL A 166 -8.36 24.91 -7.32
N ASP A 167 -9.02 25.83 -6.59
CA ASP A 167 -8.35 26.73 -5.68
C ASP A 167 -8.12 26.10 -4.29
N LYS A 168 -8.95 25.12 -3.93
CA LYS A 168 -8.93 24.51 -2.59
C LYS A 168 -9.38 23.05 -2.63
N ILE A 169 -8.75 22.23 -1.78
CA ILE A 169 -9.18 20.86 -1.47
C ILE A 169 -9.43 20.80 0.04
N VAL A 170 -10.58 20.26 0.43
CA VAL A 170 -10.95 20.07 1.84
C VAL A 170 -11.24 18.58 2.07
N TYR A 171 -10.35 17.90 2.77
CA TYR A 171 -10.59 16.53 3.23
C TYR A 171 -11.39 16.57 4.52
N ARG A 172 -12.65 16.18 4.46
CA ARG A 172 -13.53 16.12 5.64
C ARG A 172 -13.44 14.76 6.33
N THR A 173 -13.38 14.78 7.65
CA THR A 173 -13.44 13.56 8.47
C THR A 173 -14.91 13.31 8.87
N ILE A 174 -15.57 12.40 8.19
CA ILE A 174 -16.94 11.97 8.50
C ILE A 174 -16.88 10.49 8.86
N LYS A 175 -17.14 10.15 10.13
CA LYS A 175 -16.98 8.78 10.64
C LYS A 175 -18.14 7.87 10.32
N ASP A 176 -19.35 8.42 10.26
CA ASP A 176 -20.59 7.67 10.04
C ASP A 176 -20.88 7.52 8.55
N GLU A 177 -21.12 6.28 8.10
CA GLU A 177 -21.35 5.95 6.69
C GLU A 177 -22.61 6.62 6.14
N ALA A 178 -23.72 6.58 6.86
CA ALA A 178 -24.96 7.19 6.42
C ALA A 178 -24.80 8.72 6.24
N SER A 179 -23.99 9.35 7.10
CA SER A 179 -23.68 10.77 7.05
C SER A 179 -22.83 11.13 5.81
N PHE A 180 -21.77 10.38 5.48
CA PHE A 180 -20.99 10.72 4.28
C PHE A 180 -21.72 10.37 2.98
N LEU A 181 -22.51 9.30 2.93
CA LEU A 181 -23.38 9.00 1.78
C LEU A 181 -24.44 10.10 1.57
N THR A 182 -25.02 10.62 2.65
CA THR A 182 -25.95 11.74 2.60
C THR A 182 -25.26 13.01 2.10
N ALA A 183 -24.04 13.30 2.59
CA ALA A 183 -23.27 14.46 2.15
C ALA A 183 -22.92 14.38 0.65
N LEU A 184 -22.57 13.20 0.14
CA LEU A 184 -22.37 12.98 -1.30
C LEU A 184 -23.66 13.20 -2.10
N ARG A 185 -24.77 12.59 -1.68
CA ARG A 185 -26.07 12.68 -2.33
C ARG A 185 -26.62 14.10 -2.38
N THR A 186 -26.29 14.92 -1.38
CA THR A 186 -26.72 16.32 -1.28
C THR A 186 -25.69 17.32 -1.81
N ALA A 187 -24.68 16.86 -2.56
CA ALA A 187 -23.60 17.66 -3.13
C ALA A 187 -22.82 18.52 -2.10
N LYS A 188 -22.71 18.02 -0.86
CA LYS A 188 -21.82 18.58 0.17
C LYS A 188 -20.43 17.95 0.16
N LEU A 189 -20.27 16.87 -0.60
CA LEU A 189 -19.01 16.25 -0.99
C LEU A 189 -18.97 16.15 -2.50
N ASP A 190 -17.85 16.52 -3.10
CA ASP A 190 -17.60 16.43 -4.54
C ASP A 190 -17.12 15.04 -4.93
N VAL A 191 -16.35 14.38 -4.05
CA VAL A 191 -15.75 13.07 -4.29
C VAL A 191 -15.86 12.20 -3.04
N LEU A 192 -16.19 10.94 -3.23
CA LEU A 192 -16.14 9.90 -2.20
C LEU A 192 -15.56 8.63 -2.80
N GLU A 193 -14.50 8.12 -2.19
CA GLU A 193 -13.90 6.83 -2.54
C GLU A 193 -14.35 5.73 -1.58
N GLY A 194 -14.27 4.46 -2.05
CA GLY A 194 -14.54 3.31 -1.20
C GLY A 194 -16.01 3.11 -0.82
N VAL A 195 -16.94 3.53 -1.69
CA VAL A 195 -18.38 3.26 -1.50
C VAL A 195 -18.63 1.75 -1.51
N ARG A 196 -19.23 1.23 -0.44
CA ARG A 196 -19.56 -0.18 -0.33
C ARG A 196 -20.66 -0.57 -1.34
N TRP A 197 -20.58 -1.80 -1.86
CA TRP A 197 -21.53 -2.29 -2.86
C TRP A 197 -22.98 -2.26 -2.38
N SER A 198 -23.23 -2.48 -1.10
CA SER A 198 -24.55 -2.36 -0.50
C SER A 198 -25.22 -1.01 -0.71
N ALA A 199 -24.45 0.08 -0.82
CA ALA A 199 -24.97 1.44 -1.02
C ALA A 199 -25.06 1.86 -2.51
N VAL A 200 -24.42 1.13 -3.43
CA VAL A 200 -24.28 1.55 -4.83
C VAL A 200 -25.64 1.67 -5.53
N GLU A 201 -26.49 0.66 -5.42
CA GLU A 201 -27.78 0.66 -6.12
C GLU A 201 -28.74 1.75 -5.59
N GLU A 202 -28.71 2.02 -4.28
CA GLU A 202 -29.45 3.12 -3.69
C GLU A 202 -28.96 4.48 -4.19
N LEU A 203 -27.64 4.68 -4.27
CA LEU A 203 -27.07 5.93 -4.79
C LEU A 203 -27.41 6.14 -6.27
N LYS A 204 -27.33 5.09 -7.10
CA LYS A 204 -27.73 5.18 -8.52
C LYS A 204 -29.19 5.60 -8.67
N LYS A 205 -30.08 5.06 -7.83
CA LYS A 205 -31.51 5.36 -7.86
C LYS A 205 -31.83 6.78 -7.37
N ASN A 206 -31.22 7.16 -6.23
CA ASN A 206 -31.61 8.38 -5.50
C ASN A 206 -30.75 9.60 -5.86
N ALA A 207 -29.63 9.41 -6.55
CA ALA A 207 -28.74 10.47 -7.01
C ALA A 207 -28.16 10.16 -8.43
N PRO A 208 -29.04 10.07 -9.46
CA PRO A 208 -28.64 9.61 -10.80
C PRO A 208 -27.67 10.56 -11.52
N ALA A 209 -27.49 11.80 -11.01
CA ALA A 209 -26.52 12.75 -11.53
C ALA A 209 -25.07 12.45 -11.08
N LEU A 210 -24.87 11.59 -10.09
CA LEU A 210 -23.54 11.18 -9.64
C LEU A 210 -22.82 10.41 -10.75
N LYS A 211 -21.60 10.84 -11.04
CA LYS A 211 -20.68 10.06 -11.88
C LYS A 211 -19.94 9.08 -10.98
N TRP A 212 -19.77 7.87 -11.45
CA TRP A 212 -19.08 6.83 -10.69
C TRP A 212 -18.16 6.01 -11.59
N LYS A 213 -17.09 5.49 -10.99
CA LYS A 213 -16.15 4.58 -11.63
C LYS A 213 -15.90 3.39 -10.69
N ARG A 214 -15.86 2.19 -11.25
CA ARG A 214 -15.46 0.97 -10.57
C ARG A 214 -14.04 0.60 -10.99
N TRP A 215 -13.25 0.18 -10.03
CA TRP A 215 -11.96 -0.48 -10.28
C TRP A 215 -11.74 -1.58 -9.23
N VAL A 216 -10.88 -2.53 -9.55
CA VAL A 216 -10.36 -3.49 -8.57
C VAL A 216 -9.20 -2.80 -7.86
N ASP A 217 -9.26 -2.76 -6.54
CA ASP A 217 -8.20 -2.16 -5.75
C ASP A 217 -7.00 -3.10 -5.63
N THR A 218 -5.80 -2.53 -5.53
CA THR A 218 -4.57 -3.30 -5.33
C THR A 218 -4.49 -3.99 -3.98
N GLY A 219 -5.32 -3.57 -3.02
CA GLY A 219 -5.37 -4.13 -1.67
C GLY A 219 -6.35 -5.28 -1.56
N GLY A 220 -5.86 -6.51 -1.38
CA GLY A 220 -6.69 -7.64 -0.95
C GLY A 220 -7.05 -7.52 0.53
N THR A 221 -8.29 -7.89 0.89
CA THR A 221 -8.74 -8.05 2.28
C THR A 221 -8.45 -9.47 2.75
N PHE A 222 -7.81 -9.62 3.90
CA PHE A 222 -7.44 -10.90 4.47
C PHE A 222 -7.29 -10.84 5.99
N ILE A 223 -7.27 -12.00 6.63
CA ILE A 223 -6.82 -12.15 8.02
C ILE A 223 -5.41 -12.75 8.00
N ALA A 224 -4.42 -11.99 8.39
CA ALA A 224 -3.07 -12.49 8.60
C ALA A 224 -3.03 -13.32 9.89
N MET A 225 -2.40 -14.49 9.82
CA MET A 225 -2.20 -15.40 10.96
C MET A 225 -0.76 -15.31 11.44
N ARG A 226 -0.54 -15.14 12.75
CA ARG A 226 0.79 -15.14 13.36
C ARG A 226 1.45 -16.51 13.21
N VAL A 227 2.21 -16.69 12.11
CA VAL A 227 2.86 -17.98 11.80
C VAL A 227 4.03 -18.34 12.72
N ASP A 228 4.45 -17.40 13.54
CA ASP A 228 5.49 -17.56 14.57
C ASP A 228 4.93 -18.04 15.92
N THR A 229 3.62 -18.27 16.04
CA THR A 229 2.96 -18.67 17.29
C THR A 229 1.95 -19.79 17.07
N LYS A 230 1.78 -20.67 18.10
CA LYS A 230 0.73 -21.70 18.08
C LYS A 230 -0.66 -21.04 18.10
N PRO A 231 -1.61 -21.65 17.40
CA PRO A 231 -1.51 -22.89 16.59
C PRO A 231 -1.09 -22.61 15.13
N PHE A 232 -0.82 -21.37 14.74
CA PHE A 232 -0.57 -20.96 13.37
C PHE A 232 0.86 -21.21 12.86
N ASP A 233 1.76 -21.70 13.72
CA ASP A 233 3.06 -22.26 13.31
C ASP A 233 2.89 -23.55 12.46
N ASP A 234 1.78 -24.30 12.66
CA ASP A 234 1.48 -25.46 11.85
C ASP A 234 0.73 -25.07 10.54
N ILE A 235 1.31 -25.41 9.40
CA ILE A 235 0.74 -25.14 8.08
C ILE A 235 -0.62 -25.84 7.87
N ARG A 236 -0.83 -27.01 8.47
CA ARG A 236 -2.11 -27.76 8.36
C ARG A 236 -3.25 -26.95 8.95
N VAL A 237 -3.02 -26.28 10.08
CA VAL A 237 -3.99 -25.36 10.69
C VAL A 237 -4.32 -24.22 9.74
N ARG A 238 -3.31 -23.53 9.19
CA ARG A 238 -3.53 -22.40 8.28
C ARG A 238 -4.29 -22.80 7.02
N ARG A 239 -3.93 -23.95 6.43
CA ARG A 239 -4.65 -24.51 5.27
C ARG A 239 -6.09 -24.89 5.61
N ALA A 240 -6.33 -25.50 6.78
CA ALA A 240 -7.67 -25.83 7.24
C ALA A 240 -8.57 -24.59 7.33
N LEU A 241 -8.08 -23.49 7.94
CA LEU A 241 -8.86 -22.26 8.05
C LEU A 241 -9.18 -21.66 6.67
N ASN A 242 -8.26 -21.73 5.72
CA ASN A 242 -8.53 -21.31 4.35
C ASN A 242 -9.65 -22.08 3.68
N MET A 243 -9.67 -23.42 3.84
CA MET A 243 -10.71 -24.30 3.28
C MET A 243 -12.04 -24.21 4.05
N ALA A 244 -12.02 -23.75 5.30
CA ALA A 244 -13.20 -23.58 6.12
C ALA A 244 -14.06 -22.36 5.73
N VAL A 245 -13.51 -21.39 5.02
CA VAL A 245 -14.21 -20.15 4.64
C VAL A 245 -14.69 -20.23 3.19
N ASN A 246 -16.00 -20.08 2.97
CA ASN A 246 -16.58 -20.03 1.62
C ASN A 246 -16.39 -18.65 0.98
N LYS A 247 -15.20 -18.43 0.44
CA LYS A 247 -14.83 -17.16 -0.20
C LYS A 247 -15.69 -16.84 -1.42
N GLN A 248 -16.12 -17.86 -2.18
CA GLN A 248 -16.98 -17.68 -3.35
C GLN A 248 -18.37 -17.18 -2.96
N GLU A 249 -18.93 -17.69 -1.86
CA GLU A 249 -20.20 -17.21 -1.34
C GLU A 249 -20.09 -15.78 -0.82
N ILE A 250 -18.99 -15.42 -0.16
CA ILE A 250 -18.73 -14.04 0.26
C ILE A 250 -18.67 -13.11 -0.97
N VAL A 251 -17.94 -13.47 -2.02
CA VAL A 251 -17.90 -12.70 -3.26
C VAL A 251 -19.30 -12.52 -3.85
N LYS A 252 -20.10 -13.56 -3.88
CA LYS A 252 -21.45 -13.53 -4.47
C LYS A 252 -22.46 -12.79 -3.58
N ALA A 253 -22.53 -13.13 -2.30
CA ALA A 253 -23.59 -12.67 -1.42
C ALA A 253 -23.27 -11.29 -0.81
N TYR A 254 -22.05 -11.07 -0.36
CA TYR A 254 -21.67 -9.81 0.29
C TYR A 254 -21.26 -8.73 -0.73
N TYR A 255 -20.47 -9.09 -1.73
CA TYR A 255 -20.02 -8.13 -2.76
C TYR A 255 -20.89 -8.11 -4.02
N GLY A 256 -21.99 -8.87 -4.08
CA GLY A 256 -22.84 -8.93 -5.27
C GLY A 256 -22.10 -9.36 -6.55
N GLY A 257 -21.07 -10.20 -6.42
CA GLY A 257 -20.19 -10.60 -7.54
C GLY A 257 -19.14 -9.56 -7.94
N ASN A 258 -19.00 -8.47 -7.20
CA ASN A 258 -18.11 -7.34 -7.54
C ASN A 258 -16.73 -7.40 -6.85
N ALA A 259 -16.26 -8.57 -6.45
CA ALA A 259 -14.93 -8.79 -5.92
C ALA A 259 -14.18 -9.84 -6.74
N VAL A 260 -12.86 -9.82 -6.66
CA VAL A 260 -11.98 -10.82 -7.27
C VAL A 260 -11.57 -11.81 -6.20
N LEU A 261 -11.76 -13.10 -6.49
CA LEU A 261 -11.49 -14.20 -5.54
C LEU A 261 -9.99 -14.29 -5.18
N PHE A 262 -9.12 -14.10 -6.16
CA PHE A 262 -7.68 -14.14 -5.99
C PHE A 262 -7.06 -12.86 -6.59
N GLY A 263 -6.70 -11.91 -5.76
CA GLY A 263 -6.11 -10.62 -6.14
C GLY A 263 -4.99 -10.18 -5.20
N TYR A 264 -4.55 -11.03 -4.28
CA TYR A 264 -3.48 -10.77 -3.33
C TYR A 264 -2.60 -12.03 -3.14
N PRO A 265 -1.28 -11.91 -3.06
CA PRO A 265 -0.46 -10.68 -3.06
C PRO A 265 -0.23 -10.05 -4.42
N MET A 266 -0.68 -10.66 -5.51
CA MET A 266 -0.55 -10.14 -6.87
C MET A 266 -1.91 -9.72 -7.41
N HIS A 267 -1.99 -8.47 -7.88
CA HIS A 267 -3.20 -7.93 -8.47
C HIS A 267 -3.38 -8.42 -9.93
N PRO A 268 -4.61 -8.70 -10.40
CA PRO A 268 -4.85 -9.16 -11.77
C PRO A 268 -4.29 -8.27 -12.87
N ASP A 269 -4.21 -6.96 -12.64
CA ASP A 269 -3.68 -5.99 -13.61
C ASP A 269 -2.14 -5.96 -13.66
N TYR A 270 -1.43 -6.69 -12.80
CA TYR A 270 0.05 -6.75 -12.84
C TYR A 270 0.49 -7.63 -14.01
N THR A 271 0.41 -7.06 -15.20
CA THR A 271 0.74 -7.75 -16.45
C THR A 271 2.11 -8.42 -16.38
N GLY A 272 2.15 -9.71 -16.68
CA GLY A 272 3.37 -10.51 -16.60
C GLY A 272 3.73 -11.04 -15.21
N TYR A 273 3.25 -10.41 -14.12
CA TYR A 273 3.50 -10.85 -12.74
C TYR A 273 2.35 -11.69 -12.16
N TYR A 274 1.11 -11.34 -12.49
CA TYR A 274 -0.06 -12.09 -12.04
C TYR A 274 -0.16 -13.46 -12.70
N GLU A 275 -0.56 -14.44 -11.92
CA GLU A 275 -0.93 -15.76 -12.40
C GLU A 275 -2.36 -16.08 -11.93
N PRO A 276 -3.30 -16.36 -12.82
CA PRO A 276 -4.67 -16.72 -12.46
C PRO A 276 -4.71 -17.97 -11.57
N LEU A 277 -5.71 -18.03 -10.68
CA LEU A 277 -5.82 -19.11 -9.71
C LEU A 277 -5.88 -20.50 -10.36
N ASP A 278 -6.54 -20.64 -11.52
CA ASP A 278 -6.65 -21.88 -12.29
C ASP A 278 -5.32 -22.35 -12.92
N LYS A 279 -4.30 -21.49 -12.93
CA LYS A 279 -2.92 -21.79 -13.36
C LYS A 279 -1.96 -22.03 -12.20
N MET A 280 -2.39 -21.77 -10.99
CA MET A 280 -1.63 -22.05 -9.78
C MET A 280 -1.51 -23.55 -9.51
N PRO A 281 -0.52 -23.99 -8.70
CA PRO A 281 -0.47 -25.39 -8.26
C PRO A 281 -1.77 -25.84 -7.58
N VAL A 282 -2.14 -27.11 -7.74
CA VAL A 282 -3.36 -27.68 -7.14
C VAL A 282 -3.44 -27.42 -5.65
N ALA A 283 -2.31 -27.52 -4.95
CA ALA A 283 -2.21 -27.24 -3.52
C ALA A 283 -2.60 -25.78 -3.15
N ALA A 284 -2.35 -24.82 -4.03
CA ALA A 284 -2.79 -23.43 -3.85
C ALA A 284 -4.27 -23.28 -4.20
N GLN A 285 -4.74 -23.90 -5.30
CA GLN A 285 -6.14 -23.83 -5.72
C GLN A 285 -7.10 -24.36 -4.65
N GLU A 286 -6.73 -25.45 -3.97
CA GLU A 286 -7.51 -26.06 -2.89
C GLU A 286 -7.86 -25.07 -1.76
N LEU A 287 -7.02 -24.08 -1.48
CA LEU A 287 -7.23 -23.08 -0.42
C LEU A 287 -8.41 -22.14 -0.71
N PHE A 288 -8.85 -22.10 -1.96
CA PHE A 288 -9.98 -21.29 -2.41
C PHE A 288 -11.25 -22.11 -2.62
N VAL A 289 -11.20 -23.43 -2.36
CA VAL A 289 -12.35 -24.34 -2.41
C VAL A 289 -12.89 -24.54 -1.01
N TYR A 290 -14.16 -24.22 -0.79
CA TYR A 290 -14.83 -24.46 0.49
C TYR A 290 -14.94 -25.97 0.75
N ASN A 291 -14.27 -26.47 1.77
CA ASN A 291 -14.26 -27.88 2.16
C ASN A 291 -14.11 -28.03 3.67
N PRO A 292 -15.20 -27.86 4.44
CA PRO A 292 -15.18 -27.96 5.90
C PRO A 292 -14.79 -29.32 6.43
N ASP A 293 -15.07 -30.41 5.70
CA ASP A 293 -14.72 -31.77 6.14
C ASP A 293 -13.19 -31.98 6.07
N LYS A 294 -12.55 -31.57 4.96
CA LYS A 294 -11.09 -31.58 4.85
C LYS A 294 -10.44 -30.64 5.87
N ALA A 295 -11.05 -29.49 6.14
CA ALA A 295 -10.59 -28.57 7.17
C ALA A 295 -10.58 -29.22 8.56
N LYS A 296 -11.68 -29.93 8.95
CA LYS A 296 -11.74 -30.67 10.22
C LYS A 296 -10.70 -31.79 10.30
N ALA A 297 -10.49 -32.53 9.20
CA ALA A 297 -9.46 -33.56 9.15
C ALA A 297 -8.06 -32.99 9.39
N LEU A 298 -7.71 -31.91 8.71
CA LEU A 298 -6.41 -31.24 8.89
C LEU A 298 -6.22 -30.68 10.29
N LEU A 299 -7.29 -30.13 10.91
CA LEU A 299 -7.25 -29.68 12.30
C LEU A 299 -7.00 -30.84 13.26
N ALA A 300 -7.68 -31.97 13.06
CA ALA A 300 -7.48 -33.17 13.88
C ALA A 300 -6.04 -33.71 13.77
N GLU A 301 -5.53 -33.82 12.54
CA GLU A 301 -4.11 -34.19 12.27
C GLU A 301 -3.11 -33.25 12.91
N ALA A 302 -3.45 -31.97 13.02
CA ALA A 302 -2.62 -30.94 13.68
C ALA A 302 -2.76 -30.94 15.20
N GLY A 303 -3.59 -31.86 15.77
CA GLY A 303 -3.80 -31.98 17.22
C GLY A 303 -4.97 -31.15 17.78
N PHE A 304 -5.82 -30.62 16.91
CA PHE A 304 -6.98 -29.80 17.29
C PHE A 304 -8.33 -30.41 16.86
N PRO A 305 -8.65 -31.68 17.23
CA PRO A 305 -9.88 -32.34 16.78
C PRO A 305 -11.17 -31.69 17.30
N LYS A 306 -11.06 -30.86 18.36
CA LYS A 306 -12.19 -30.10 18.92
C LYS A 306 -12.09 -28.60 18.54
N GLY A 307 -11.15 -28.23 17.67
CA GLY A 307 -10.87 -26.85 17.33
C GLY A 307 -10.10 -26.10 18.44
N PHE A 308 -10.13 -24.78 18.36
CA PHE A 308 -9.44 -23.86 19.30
C PHE A 308 -10.06 -22.47 19.24
N THR A 309 -9.63 -21.60 20.16
CA THR A 309 -10.03 -20.18 20.18
C THR A 309 -8.83 -19.29 19.88
N PHE A 310 -9.01 -18.24 19.06
CA PHE A 310 -8.00 -17.22 18.85
C PHE A 310 -8.62 -15.82 18.70
N LYS A 311 -7.85 -14.80 18.95
CA LYS A 311 -8.25 -13.39 18.82
C LYS A 311 -7.84 -12.84 17.48
N THR A 312 -8.74 -12.08 16.85
CA THR A 312 -8.49 -11.34 15.61
C THR A 312 -8.75 -9.87 15.84
N GLN A 313 -7.71 -9.05 15.65
CA GLN A 313 -7.83 -7.59 15.69
C GLN A 313 -8.38 -7.07 14.38
N VAL A 314 -9.35 -6.15 14.48
CA VAL A 314 -10.05 -5.55 13.34
C VAL A 314 -10.10 -4.04 13.57
N CYS A 315 -9.79 -3.22 12.57
CA CYS A 315 -9.99 -1.78 12.70
C CYS A 315 -11.48 -1.42 12.71
N SER A 316 -11.96 -0.76 13.77
CA SER A 316 -13.31 -0.18 13.82
C SER A 316 -13.51 0.96 12.81
N CYS A 317 -12.43 1.44 12.20
CA CYS A 317 -12.42 2.43 11.12
C CYS A 317 -12.86 1.88 9.75
N SER A 318 -12.95 0.55 9.59
CA SER A 318 -13.32 -0.12 8.34
C SER A 318 -14.67 -0.82 8.47
N PRO A 319 -15.78 -0.22 8.04
CA PRO A 319 -17.09 -0.87 8.06
C PRO A 319 -17.10 -2.22 7.33
N ASP A 320 -16.41 -2.31 6.20
CA ASP A 320 -16.28 -3.55 5.43
C ASP A 320 -15.66 -4.69 6.25
N HIS A 321 -14.56 -4.42 6.98
CA HIS A 321 -13.93 -5.43 7.84
C HIS A 321 -14.80 -5.79 9.04
N MET A 322 -15.54 -4.82 9.59
CA MET A 322 -16.43 -5.05 10.72
C MET A 322 -17.63 -5.94 10.33
N ASP A 323 -18.07 -5.89 9.07
CA ASP A 323 -19.13 -6.75 8.54
C ASP A 323 -18.59 -8.14 8.14
N LEU A 324 -17.40 -8.20 7.53
CA LEU A 324 -16.80 -9.48 7.06
C LEU A 324 -16.29 -10.35 8.20
N ALA A 325 -15.74 -9.77 9.26
CA ALA A 325 -15.16 -10.55 10.35
C ALA A 325 -16.17 -11.50 11.01
N PRO A 326 -17.44 -11.12 11.33
CA PRO A 326 -18.46 -12.02 11.83
C PRO A 326 -18.83 -13.13 10.83
N LEU A 327 -18.88 -12.83 9.53
CA LEU A 327 -19.15 -13.84 8.50
C LEU A 327 -18.05 -14.90 8.46
N ILE A 328 -16.79 -14.48 8.51
CA ILE A 328 -15.65 -15.39 8.56
C ILE A 328 -15.68 -16.21 9.85
N ALA A 329 -15.96 -15.59 11.00
CA ALA A 329 -16.09 -16.29 12.28
C ALA A 329 -17.13 -17.38 12.25
N ALA A 330 -18.30 -17.13 11.64
CA ALA A 330 -19.38 -18.10 11.51
C ALA A 330 -18.99 -19.31 10.62
N TYR A 331 -18.14 -19.10 9.61
CA TYR A 331 -17.58 -20.22 8.84
C TYR A 331 -16.60 -21.06 9.66
N LEU A 332 -15.70 -20.41 10.39
CA LEU A 332 -14.68 -21.07 11.22
C LEU A 332 -15.33 -21.87 12.36
N GLU A 333 -16.44 -21.40 12.93
CA GLU A 333 -17.18 -22.09 13.98
C GLU A 333 -17.71 -23.46 13.51
N LYS A 334 -18.07 -23.61 12.24
CA LYS A 334 -18.51 -24.89 11.66
C LYS A 334 -17.45 -26.00 11.71
N VAL A 335 -16.17 -25.59 11.85
CA VAL A 335 -15.06 -26.55 12.01
C VAL A 335 -14.47 -26.53 13.43
N GLY A 336 -15.19 -25.94 14.41
CA GLY A 336 -14.82 -25.94 15.82
C GLY A 336 -13.84 -24.80 16.19
N VAL A 337 -13.52 -23.89 15.26
CA VAL A 337 -12.59 -22.79 15.55
C VAL A 337 -13.35 -21.52 15.89
N LYS A 338 -13.15 -21.02 17.10
CA LYS A 338 -13.75 -19.78 17.58
C LYS A 338 -12.84 -18.59 17.34
N MET A 339 -13.24 -17.69 16.45
CA MET A 339 -12.56 -16.42 16.21
C MET A 339 -13.19 -15.32 17.05
N GLU A 340 -12.45 -14.80 18.05
CA GLU A 340 -12.86 -13.69 18.88
C GLU A 340 -12.46 -12.37 18.22
N ILE A 341 -13.46 -11.60 17.78
CA ILE A 341 -13.26 -10.33 17.11
C ILE A 341 -12.94 -9.24 18.16
N GLN A 342 -11.81 -8.57 17.96
CA GLN A 342 -11.34 -7.48 18.82
C GLN A 342 -11.31 -6.17 18.00
N PRO A 343 -12.37 -5.35 18.05
CA PRO A 343 -12.37 -4.05 17.39
C PRO A 343 -11.34 -3.11 18.03
N MET A 344 -10.59 -2.38 17.21
CA MET A 344 -9.57 -1.43 17.67
C MET A 344 -9.71 -0.10 16.95
N GLU A 345 -9.39 0.99 17.64
CA GLU A 345 -9.20 2.30 17.04
C GLU A 345 -7.97 2.27 16.11
N TYR A 346 -8.00 3.07 15.03
CA TYR A 346 -7.00 3.03 13.96
C TYR A 346 -5.55 3.19 14.45
N GLY A 347 -5.29 4.16 15.34
CA GLY A 347 -3.94 4.41 15.85
C GLY A 347 -3.39 3.22 16.64
N ALA A 348 -4.22 2.64 17.52
CA ALA A 348 -3.88 1.44 18.29
C ALA A 348 -3.73 0.21 17.39
N PHE A 349 -4.61 0.05 16.40
CA PHE A 349 -4.57 -1.00 15.40
C PHE A 349 -3.25 -0.96 14.62
N LEU A 350 -2.92 0.20 14.05
CA LEU A 350 -1.68 0.39 13.30
C LEU A 350 -0.43 0.19 14.18
N SER A 351 -0.47 0.69 15.43
CA SER A 351 0.63 0.52 16.37
C SER A 351 0.89 -0.96 16.67
N ALA A 352 -0.14 -1.74 16.91
CA ALA A 352 -0.01 -3.18 17.19
C ALA A 352 0.73 -3.91 16.05
N MET A 353 0.42 -3.61 14.78
CA MET A 353 1.09 -4.18 13.64
C MET A 353 2.56 -3.71 13.52
N THR A 354 2.79 -2.40 13.64
CA THR A 354 4.13 -1.83 13.42
C THR A 354 5.13 -2.18 14.53
N THR A 355 4.64 -2.37 15.78
CA THR A 355 5.44 -2.83 16.91
C THR A 355 5.47 -4.37 17.05
N LYS A 356 4.80 -5.11 16.14
CA LYS A 356 4.76 -6.56 16.14
C LYS A 356 4.08 -7.19 17.37
N THR A 357 3.18 -6.45 17.99
CA THR A 357 2.40 -6.88 19.18
C THR A 357 0.96 -7.27 18.83
N ASN A 358 0.66 -7.39 17.53
CA ASN A 358 -0.67 -7.79 17.07
C ASN A 358 -1.07 -9.19 17.54
N ALA A 359 -2.38 -9.40 17.71
CA ALA A 359 -2.96 -10.68 18.10
C ALA A 359 -2.68 -11.77 17.04
N ALA A 360 -3.04 -13.00 17.37
CA ALA A 360 -2.84 -14.19 16.52
C ALA A 360 -3.49 -14.06 15.14
N GLY A 361 -4.66 -13.39 15.05
CA GLY A 361 -5.30 -12.95 13.83
C GLY A 361 -5.25 -11.41 13.70
N TYR A 362 -5.04 -10.91 12.48
CA TYR A 362 -5.02 -9.48 12.19
C TYR A 362 -5.68 -9.22 10.83
N MET A 363 -6.90 -8.67 10.87
CA MET A 363 -7.67 -8.43 9.66
C MET A 363 -7.32 -7.07 9.07
N MET A 364 -6.82 -7.08 7.85
CA MET A 364 -6.44 -5.86 7.15
C MET A 364 -6.66 -5.97 5.66
N ARG A 365 -6.55 -4.82 4.99
CA ARG A 365 -6.37 -4.72 3.56
C ARG A 365 -4.93 -4.31 3.27
N ASN A 366 -4.26 -5.03 2.40
CA ASN A 366 -2.89 -4.72 2.01
C ASN A 366 -2.69 -4.99 0.52
N GLY A 367 -1.88 -4.20 -0.11
CA GLY A 367 -1.52 -4.27 -1.51
C GLY A 367 -0.61 -3.11 -1.86
N HIS A 368 -0.20 -3.01 -3.11
CA HIS A 368 0.65 -1.92 -3.58
C HIS A 368 0.51 -1.75 -5.09
N THR A 369 0.84 -0.59 -5.63
CA THR A 369 0.84 -0.33 -7.08
C THR A 369 2.07 -0.90 -7.81
N ASN A 370 3.04 -1.42 -7.07
CA ASN A 370 4.23 -2.10 -7.61
C ASN A 370 4.23 -3.57 -7.17
N PRO A 371 4.34 -4.55 -8.12
CA PRO A 371 4.29 -5.98 -7.83
C PRO A 371 5.35 -6.46 -6.83
N THR A 372 6.60 -6.04 -7.03
CA THR A 372 7.73 -6.41 -6.18
C THR A 372 7.55 -5.88 -4.76
N THR A 373 7.10 -4.63 -4.62
CA THR A 373 6.81 -4.03 -3.32
C THR A 373 5.62 -4.71 -2.64
N SER A 374 4.60 -5.16 -3.36
CA SER A 374 3.45 -5.86 -2.79
C SER A 374 3.88 -7.12 -2.04
N ILE A 375 4.73 -7.94 -2.66
CA ILE A 375 5.25 -9.17 -2.05
C ILE A 375 6.26 -8.87 -0.94
N ARG A 376 7.18 -7.95 -1.17
CA ARG A 376 8.23 -7.58 -0.22
C ARG A 376 7.66 -7.14 1.12
N LYS A 377 6.84 -6.09 1.10
CA LYS A 377 6.37 -5.45 2.35
C LYS A 377 5.56 -6.37 3.24
N SER A 378 4.98 -7.42 2.66
CA SER A 378 4.08 -8.34 3.36
C SER A 378 4.75 -9.62 3.84
N PHE A 379 5.85 -10.05 3.19
CA PHE A 379 6.40 -11.40 3.42
C PHE A 379 7.91 -11.44 3.65
N VAL A 380 8.68 -10.42 3.29
CA VAL A 380 10.09 -10.38 3.67
C VAL A 380 10.21 -10.20 5.18
N THR A 381 11.19 -10.88 5.76
CA THR A 381 11.46 -10.88 7.19
C THR A 381 11.60 -9.46 7.74
N LYS A 382 11.01 -9.20 8.90
CA LYS A 382 11.06 -7.91 9.64
C LYS A 382 10.41 -6.71 8.93
N GLN A 383 9.75 -6.90 7.81
CA GLN A 383 9.05 -5.77 7.17
C GLN A 383 7.91 -5.26 8.06
N THR A 384 7.72 -3.93 8.06
CA THR A 384 6.73 -3.26 8.90
C THR A 384 5.31 -3.76 8.62
N TRP A 385 4.96 -3.97 7.35
CA TRP A 385 3.63 -4.38 6.89
C TRP A 385 3.45 -5.90 6.80
N ASN A 386 4.19 -6.66 7.60
CA ASN A 386 4.08 -8.11 7.72
C ASN A 386 3.45 -8.49 9.08
N PRO A 387 2.11 -8.43 9.24
CA PRO A 387 1.44 -8.79 10.49
C PRO A 387 1.48 -10.28 10.78
N SER A 388 1.68 -11.14 9.76
CA SER A 388 1.79 -12.58 9.94
C SER A 388 3.10 -13.00 10.62
N GLN A 389 4.09 -12.10 10.71
CA GLN A 389 5.45 -12.41 11.14
C GLN A 389 6.10 -13.53 10.31
N TYR A 390 5.66 -13.69 9.06
CA TYR A 390 6.28 -14.63 8.15
C TYR A 390 7.77 -14.34 8.02
N SER A 391 8.58 -15.38 8.13
CA SER A 391 10.04 -15.29 8.03
C SER A 391 10.56 -16.56 7.42
N ASP A 392 11.24 -16.44 6.27
CA ASP A 392 11.80 -17.55 5.52
C ASP A 392 13.09 -17.07 4.83
N PRO A 393 14.26 -17.55 5.26
CA PRO A 393 15.55 -17.14 4.68
C PRO A 393 15.68 -17.39 3.18
N GLU A 394 15.09 -18.47 2.65
CA GLU A 394 15.11 -18.75 1.21
C GLU A 394 14.21 -17.79 0.43
N PHE A 395 13.09 -17.40 1.02
CA PHE A 395 12.24 -16.36 0.44
C PHE A 395 12.96 -15.01 0.41
N ASP A 396 13.62 -14.62 1.49
CA ASP A 396 14.39 -13.37 1.58
C ASP A 396 15.55 -13.37 0.57
N LYS A 397 16.23 -14.50 0.40
CA LYS A 397 17.30 -14.66 -0.61
C LYS A 397 16.74 -14.48 -2.03
N ARG A 398 15.64 -15.15 -2.39
CA ARG A 398 15.00 -14.97 -3.70
C ARG A 398 14.55 -13.53 -3.93
N MET A 399 14.08 -12.84 -2.88
CA MET A 399 13.73 -11.42 -2.99
C MET A 399 14.94 -10.55 -3.31
N ASN A 400 16.12 -10.88 -2.75
CA ASN A 400 17.35 -10.20 -3.10
C ASN A 400 17.78 -10.48 -4.55
N GLU A 401 17.55 -11.69 -5.06
CA GLU A 401 17.76 -12.03 -6.48
C GLU A 401 16.85 -11.18 -7.39
N VAL A 402 15.56 -11.03 -7.04
CA VAL A 402 14.62 -10.15 -7.76
C VAL A 402 15.13 -8.70 -7.80
N TYR A 403 15.66 -8.19 -6.69
CA TYR A 403 16.20 -6.82 -6.66
C TYR A 403 17.39 -6.62 -7.57
N GLN A 404 18.24 -7.62 -7.71
CA GLN A 404 19.49 -7.54 -8.47
C GLN A 404 19.36 -7.98 -9.93
N GLU A 405 18.22 -8.55 -10.33
CA GLU A 405 17.98 -9.02 -11.70
C GLU A 405 17.55 -7.82 -12.60
N PRO A 406 18.36 -7.46 -13.61
CA PRO A 406 18.03 -6.39 -14.54
C PRO A 406 16.98 -6.79 -15.59
N ASP A 407 16.86 -8.08 -15.91
CA ASP A 407 15.89 -8.58 -16.88
C ASP A 407 14.49 -8.66 -16.25
N GLU A 408 13.54 -7.91 -16.81
CA GLU A 408 12.18 -7.84 -16.29
C GLU A 408 11.44 -9.18 -16.43
N GLY A 409 11.63 -9.92 -17.51
CA GLY A 409 11.01 -11.22 -17.72
C GLY A 409 11.43 -12.24 -16.67
N LYS A 410 12.72 -12.23 -16.30
CA LYS A 410 13.22 -13.08 -15.20
C LYS A 410 12.66 -12.63 -13.85
N ARG A 411 12.56 -11.32 -13.59
CA ARG A 411 11.90 -10.82 -12.36
C ARG A 411 10.45 -11.28 -12.28
N MET A 412 9.70 -11.19 -13.38
CA MET A 412 8.32 -11.67 -13.46
C MET A 412 8.22 -13.16 -13.09
N LEU A 413 9.11 -13.99 -13.62
CA LEU A 413 9.14 -15.42 -13.31
C LEU A 413 9.44 -15.67 -11.82
N LEU A 414 10.47 -15.03 -11.27
CA LEU A 414 10.83 -15.16 -9.85
C LEU A 414 9.67 -14.77 -8.93
N ILE A 415 9.01 -13.66 -9.22
CA ILE A 415 7.85 -13.17 -8.44
C ILE A 415 6.66 -14.15 -8.54
N LYS A 416 6.39 -14.75 -9.70
CA LYS A 416 5.36 -15.79 -9.82
C LYS A 416 5.66 -17.01 -8.95
N LEU A 417 6.90 -17.50 -8.97
CA LEU A 417 7.31 -18.61 -8.13
C LEU A 417 7.17 -18.28 -6.64
N MET A 418 7.60 -17.08 -6.23
CA MET A 418 7.45 -16.61 -4.86
C MET A 418 5.98 -16.46 -4.46
N THR A 419 5.12 -16.03 -5.39
CA THR A 419 3.67 -15.93 -5.15
C THR A 419 3.05 -17.29 -4.92
N ARG A 420 3.40 -18.31 -5.72
CA ARG A 420 2.97 -19.70 -5.52
C ARG A 420 3.36 -20.20 -4.13
N ASP A 421 4.65 -20.05 -3.77
CA ASP A 421 5.17 -20.47 -2.46
C ASP A 421 4.38 -19.83 -1.30
N ILE A 422 4.11 -18.53 -1.35
CA ILE A 422 3.38 -17.83 -0.29
C ILE A 422 1.93 -18.29 -0.20
N VAL A 423 1.25 -18.46 -1.33
CA VAL A 423 -0.14 -18.94 -1.34
C VAL A 423 -0.21 -20.33 -0.72
N GLU A 424 0.67 -21.26 -1.12
CA GLU A 424 0.70 -22.64 -0.58
C GLU A 424 1.00 -22.68 0.92
N LYS A 425 1.86 -21.78 1.43
CA LYS A 425 2.19 -21.65 2.86
C LYS A 425 1.08 -21.02 3.69
N ALA A 426 0.08 -20.43 3.01
CA ALA A 426 -1.16 -19.93 3.61
C ALA A 426 -0.97 -19.05 4.87
N PRO A 427 -0.15 -17.99 4.88
CA PRO A 427 0.03 -17.15 6.06
C PRO A 427 -1.17 -16.22 6.34
N TYR A 428 -2.20 -16.27 5.51
CA TYR A 428 -3.44 -15.50 5.60
C TYR A 428 -4.64 -16.29 5.06
N ILE A 429 -5.86 -15.87 5.50
CA ILE A 429 -7.14 -16.42 5.07
C ILE A 429 -7.79 -15.42 4.11
#